data_609bda9970857e6cb200b46412522405
#
_entry.id   609bda9970857e6cb200b46412522405
#
_cell.length_a   1.000
_cell.length_b   1.000
_cell.length_c   1.000
_cell.angle_alpha   90.00
_cell.angle_beta   90.00
_cell.angle_gamma   90.00
#
_symmetry.space_group_name_H-M   'P 1'
#
loop_
_entity.id
_entity.type
_entity.pdbx_description
1 polymer ?
#
loop_
_entity_poly.entity_id
_entity_poly.type
_entity_poly.pdbx_seq_one_letter_code
_entity_poly.pdbx_strand_id
1 'polypeptide(L)'
;MELYNNISSVLSKKNNVNLAVGDVYDYMQIWKEWYAGDVANFHHYTARLANGTTTSLERLTMNMAKKLCEDMSKLLWTEKTQIRLKKNESTKQLWAILDNKVNNFTTNFPIFIEQALALGNGALIEYKDNGQTTIDYVTGDLFIPYKYTNSYIYDLITVSS
;
A
#
# COMPACT_ATOMS: atom_id res chain seq x y z
N MET A 1 -5.52 3.18 14.80
CA MET A 1 -6.81 3.83 15.18
C MET A 1 -6.63 5.25 15.74
N GLU A 2 -5.85 5.47 16.77
CA GLU A 2 -5.70 6.79 17.39
C GLU A 2 -5.16 7.88 16.47
N LEU A 3 -4.19 7.56 15.63
CA LEU A 3 -3.58 8.49 14.67
C LEU A 3 -4.59 8.99 13.61
N TYR A 4 -5.37 8.10 13.03
CA TYR A 4 -6.37 8.45 12.01
C TYR A 4 -7.53 9.26 12.60
N ASN A 5 -7.97 8.92 13.81
CA ASN A 5 -8.99 9.69 14.52
C ASN A 5 -8.49 11.10 14.82
N ASN A 6 -7.23 11.26 15.22
CA ASN A 6 -6.62 12.56 15.46
C ASN A 6 -6.50 13.38 14.17
N ILE A 7 -6.01 12.79 13.08
CA ILE A 7 -5.92 13.44 11.76
C ILE A 7 -7.30 13.83 11.25
N SER A 8 -8.28 12.93 11.32
CA SER A 8 -9.67 13.19 10.93
C SER A 8 -10.26 14.36 11.73
N SER A 9 -10.04 14.41 13.05
CA SER A 9 -10.53 15.49 13.91
C SER A 9 -9.90 16.85 13.59
N VAL A 10 -8.60 16.87 13.26
CA VAL A 10 -7.89 18.10 12.90
C VAL A 10 -8.34 18.61 11.53
N LEU A 11 -8.47 17.73 10.56
CA LEU A 11 -8.88 18.09 9.19
C LEU A 11 -10.35 18.51 9.12
N SER A 12 -11.24 17.85 9.85
CA SER A 12 -12.65 18.25 9.92
C SER A 12 -12.82 19.64 10.55
N LYS A 13 -12.06 19.96 11.59
CA LYS A 13 -12.08 21.28 12.24
C LYS A 13 -11.48 22.38 11.38
N LYS A 14 -10.42 22.10 10.61
CA LYS A 14 -9.66 23.11 9.87
C LYS A 14 -10.22 23.40 8.48
N ASN A 15 -10.80 22.39 7.82
CA ASN A 15 -11.16 22.47 6.39
C ASN A 15 -12.61 22.07 6.09
N ASN A 16 -13.45 21.82 7.08
CA ASN A 16 -14.84 21.34 6.89
C ASN A 16 -14.91 20.05 6.04
N VAL A 17 -13.88 19.19 6.12
CA VAL A 17 -13.77 17.96 5.34
C VAL A 17 -14.27 16.82 6.19
N ASN A 18 -15.31 16.16 5.71
CA ASN A 18 -15.83 14.94 6.32
C ASN A 18 -15.08 13.74 5.73
N LEU A 19 -14.03 13.28 6.41
CA LEU A 19 -13.30 12.08 6.01
C LEU A 19 -14.13 10.84 6.41
N ALA A 20 -14.91 10.34 5.49
CA ALA A 20 -15.65 9.07 5.65
C ALA A 20 -14.72 7.85 5.49
N VAL A 21 -13.58 7.83 6.23
CA VAL A 21 -12.47 6.92 5.90
C VAL A 21 -12.14 5.94 7.03
N GLY A 22 -12.79 6.03 8.19
CA GLY A 22 -12.44 5.22 9.37
C GLY A 22 -12.38 3.72 9.11
N ASP A 23 -13.43 3.16 8.57
CA ASP A 23 -13.58 1.70 8.43
C ASP A 23 -12.58 1.07 7.46
N VAL A 24 -12.18 1.77 6.40
CA VAL A 24 -11.26 1.23 5.37
C VAL A 24 -9.87 0.97 5.94
N TYR A 25 -9.35 1.84 6.82
CA TYR A 25 -8.03 1.66 7.42
C TYR A 25 -7.99 0.52 8.44
N ASP A 26 -9.11 0.28 9.13
CA ASP A 26 -9.24 -0.87 10.01
C ASP A 26 -9.19 -2.18 9.20
N TYR A 27 -9.83 -2.21 8.03
CA TYR A 27 -9.71 -3.35 7.10
C TYR A 27 -8.30 -3.49 6.53
N MET A 28 -7.64 -2.38 6.15
CA MET A 28 -6.26 -2.42 5.66
C MET A 28 -5.31 -3.00 6.71
N GLN A 29 -5.50 -2.69 8.00
CA GLN A 29 -4.72 -3.29 9.07
C GLN A 29 -4.90 -4.80 9.13
N ILE A 30 -6.14 -5.28 9.03
CA ILE A 30 -6.45 -6.71 8.97
C ILE A 30 -5.81 -7.36 7.74
N TRP A 31 -5.90 -6.74 6.56
CA TRP A 31 -5.28 -7.24 5.34
C TRP A 31 -3.76 -7.31 5.45
N LYS A 32 -3.14 -6.32 6.10
CA LYS A 32 -1.71 -6.29 6.37
C LYS A 32 -1.26 -7.46 7.25
N GLU A 33 -2.03 -7.79 8.28
CA GLU A 33 -1.79 -8.97 9.12
C GLU A 33 -1.90 -10.28 8.31
N TRP A 34 -2.93 -10.41 7.47
CA TRP A 34 -3.09 -11.57 6.58
C TRP A 34 -1.96 -11.67 5.54
N TYR A 35 -1.54 -10.53 4.97
CA TYR A 35 -0.41 -10.49 4.04
C TYR A 35 0.91 -10.84 4.75
N ALA A 36 1.12 -10.40 5.97
CA ALA A 36 2.27 -10.79 6.80
C ALA A 36 2.23 -12.27 7.21
N GLY A 37 1.05 -12.89 7.21
CA GLY A 37 0.84 -14.26 7.64
C GLY A 37 0.80 -14.43 9.15
N ASP A 38 0.54 -13.34 9.88
CA ASP A 38 0.43 -13.33 11.33
C ASP A 38 -0.79 -12.51 11.78
N VAL A 39 -1.93 -13.17 11.86
CA VAL A 39 -3.18 -12.62 12.40
C VAL A 39 -3.32 -13.08 13.84
N ALA A 40 -3.10 -12.19 14.80
CA ALA A 40 -2.97 -12.51 16.21
C ALA A 40 -4.13 -13.36 16.74
N ASN A 41 -5.37 -12.97 16.47
CA ASN A 41 -6.57 -13.68 16.96
C ASN A 41 -6.87 -15.00 16.22
N PHE A 42 -6.20 -15.26 15.11
CA PHE A 42 -6.36 -16.47 14.32
C PHE A 42 -5.19 -17.44 14.50
N HIS A 43 -3.96 -16.95 14.41
CA HIS A 43 -2.77 -17.80 14.47
C HIS A 43 -2.41 -18.18 15.90
N HIS A 44 -2.60 -17.29 16.87
CA HIS A 44 -2.28 -17.53 18.27
C HIS A 44 -3.54 -17.88 19.07
N TYR A 45 -3.56 -19.01 19.70
CA TYR A 45 -4.69 -19.45 20.51
C TYR A 45 -4.24 -20.26 21.74
N THR A 46 -5.11 -20.33 22.72
CA THR A 46 -4.87 -21.07 23.96
C THR A 46 -5.68 -22.36 23.96
N ALA A 47 -5.02 -23.47 24.16
CA ALA A 47 -5.67 -24.77 24.31
C ALA A 47 -5.59 -25.26 25.77
N ARG A 48 -6.69 -25.83 26.25
CA ARG A 48 -6.72 -26.49 27.58
C ARG A 48 -6.42 -27.97 27.38
N LEU A 49 -5.38 -28.43 28.05
CA LEU A 49 -4.97 -29.82 28.04
C LEU A 49 -5.84 -30.66 28.95
N ALA A 50 -5.82 -32.00 28.78
CA ALA A 50 -6.60 -32.96 29.59
C ALA A 50 -6.26 -32.92 31.08
N ASN A 51 -5.06 -32.49 31.42
CA ASN A 51 -4.62 -32.29 32.81
C ASN A 51 -5.10 -30.97 33.43
N GLY A 52 -5.89 -30.16 32.71
CA GLY A 52 -6.42 -28.90 33.16
C GLY A 52 -5.51 -27.69 32.97
N THR A 53 -4.27 -27.88 32.53
CA THR A 53 -3.34 -26.76 32.22
C THR A 53 -3.67 -26.13 30.89
N THR A 54 -3.34 -24.85 30.76
CA THR A 54 -3.47 -24.10 29.49
C THR A 54 -2.10 -23.95 28.84
N THR A 55 -2.04 -24.14 27.53
CA THR A 55 -0.85 -23.89 26.74
C THR A 55 -1.18 -22.99 25.57
N SER A 56 -0.24 -22.12 25.23
CA SER A 56 -0.34 -21.27 24.00
C SER A 56 0.13 -22.08 22.81
N LEU A 57 -0.63 -22.05 21.76
CA LEU A 57 -0.35 -22.74 20.50
C LEU A 57 -0.41 -21.74 19.34
N GLU A 58 0.35 -22.02 18.30
CA GLU A 58 0.41 -21.23 17.08
C GLU A 58 0.02 -22.10 15.89
N ARG A 59 -0.84 -21.56 15.00
CA ARG A 59 -1.18 -22.20 13.75
C ARG A 59 -0.13 -21.85 12.72
N LEU A 60 0.37 -22.87 12.02
CA LEU A 60 1.26 -22.66 10.88
C LEU A 60 0.48 -22.03 9.73
N THR A 61 1.09 -21.03 9.12
CA THR A 61 0.54 -20.38 7.91
C THR A 61 1.33 -20.77 6.67
N MET A 62 0.62 -20.98 5.56
CA MET A 62 1.24 -21.10 4.24
C MET A 62 1.41 -19.74 3.56
N ASN A 63 0.99 -18.66 4.20
CA ASN A 63 1.02 -17.28 3.70
C ASN A 63 0.47 -17.13 2.27
N MET A 64 -0.68 -17.74 2.02
CA MET A 64 -1.31 -17.76 0.68
C MET A 64 -1.69 -16.35 0.20
N ALA A 65 -2.04 -15.45 1.11
CA ALA A 65 -2.37 -14.07 0.76
C ALA A 65 -1.18 -13.36 0.11
N LYS A 66 0.00 -13.45 0.72
CA LYS A 66 1.24 -12.89 0.15
C LYS A 66 1.56 -13.54 -1.19
N LYS A 67 1.52 -14.87 -1.25
CA LYS A 67 1.81 -15.62 -2.48
C LYS A 67 0.90 -15.20 -3.63
N LEU A 68 -0.38 -15.00 -3.37
CA LEU A 68 -1.35 -14.54 -4.37
C LEU A 68 -0.99 -13.13 -4.88
N CYS A 69 -0.68 -12.19 -3.97
CA CYS A 69 -0.28 -10.83 -4.36
C CYS A 69 1.01 -10.83 -5.19
N GLU A 70 2.01 -11.62 -4.81
CA GLU A 70 3.25 -11.79 -5.57
C GLU A 70 2.99 -12.33 -6.99
N ASP A 71 2.19 -13.38 -7.11
CA ASP A 71 1.90 -14.00 -8.41
C ASP A 71 1.08 -13.07 -9.30
N MET A 72 0.11 -12.36 -8.73
CA MET A 72 -0.67 -11.34 -9.46
C MET A 72 0.20 -10.16 -9.90
N SER A 73 1.10 -9.68 -9.05
CA SER A 73 2.05 -8.62 -9.40
C SER A 73 2.94 -9.04 -10.58
N LYS A 74 3.47 -10.27 -10.57
CA LYS A 74 4.28 -10.83 -11.67
C LYS A 74 3.49 -11.00 -12.98
N LEU A 75 2.19 -11.24 -12.90
CA LEU A 75 1.32 -11.29 -14.08
C LEU A 75 1.04 -9.90 -14.66
N LEU A 76 0.87 -8.91 -13.81
CA LEU A 76 0.58 -7.53 -14.23
C LEU A 76 1.83 -6.82 -14.75
N TRP A 77 2.99 -7.09 -14.17
CA TRP A 77 4.26 -6.49 -14.56
C TRP A 77 5.31 -7.54 -14.87
N THR A 78 5.63 -7.69 -16.14
CA THR A 78 6.62 -8.62 -16.65
C THR A 78 7.79 -7.87 -17.30
N GLU A 79 8.90 -8.54 -17.54
CA GLU A 79 10.04 -7.99 -18.29
C GLU A 79 9.66 -7.48 -19.71
N LYS A 80 8.53 -7.97 -20.25
CA LYS A 80 8.00 -7.56 -21.56
C LYS A 80 7.05 -6.38 -21.47
N THR A 81 6.64 -5.97 -20.26
CA THR A 81 5.74 -4.83 -20.06
C THR A 81 6.46 -3.54 -20.40
N GLN A 82 5.87 -2.71 -21.23
CA GLN A 82 6.46 -1.44 -21.68
C GLN A 82 5.44 -0.31 -21.59
N ILE A 83 5.86 0.79 -20.99
CA ILE A 83 5.13 2.06 -21.06
C ILE A 83 5.65 2.83 -22.26
N ARG A 84 4.77 3.19 -23.19
CA ARG A 84 5.13 3.92 -24.42
C ARG A 84 4.29 5.19 -24.54
N LEU A 85 4.94 6.28 -24.89
CA LEU A 85 4.29 7.50 -25.34
C LEU A 85 4.11 7.46 -26.86
N LYS A 86 3.16 8.24 -27.38
CA LYS A 86 2.90 8.33 -28.84
C LYS A 86 4.13 8.72 -29.67
N LYS A 87 5.07 9.48 -29.09
CA LYS A 87 6.33 9.88 -29.75
C LYS A 87 7.50 9.08 -29.16
N ASN A 88 8.26 8.38 -29.99
CA ASN A 88 9.36 7.52 -29.56
C ASN A 88 10.46 8.22 -28.77
N GLU A 89 10.81 9.47 -29.15
CA GLU A 89 11.83 10.26 -28.42
C GLU A 89 11.38 10.61 -27.00
N SER A 90 10.11 10.99 -26.84
CA SER A 90 9.52 11.26 -25.52
C SER A 90 9.46 10.00 -24.64
N THR A 91 9.33 8.82 -25.26
CA THR A 91 9.37 7.55 -24.53
C THR A 91 10.75 7.28 -23.93
N LYS A 92 11.84 7.56 -24.66
CA LYS A 92 13.20 7.43 -24.14
C LYS A 92 13.47 8.38 -22.96
N GLN A 93 13.01 9.63 -23.08
CA GLN A 93 13.13 10.61 -21.99
C GLN A 93 12.33 10.18 -20.76
N LEU A 94 11.11 9.67 -20.94
CA LEU A 94 10.30 9.14 -19.86
C LEU A 94 11.04 8.01 -19.14
N TRP A 95 11.58 7.03 -19.86
CA TRP A 95 12.32 5.92 -19.23
C TRP A 95 13.59 6.39 -18.53
N ALA A 96 14.28 7.40 -19.05
CA ALA A 96 15.43 8.00 -18.37
C ALA A 96 15.06 8.65 -17.03
N ILE A 97 13.81 9.13 -16.88
CA ILE A 97 13.30 9.66 -15.61
C ILE A 97 12.83 8.51 -14.71
N LEU A 98 12.03 7.59 -15.22
CA LEU A 98 11.43 6.51 -14.45
C LEU A 98 12.50 5.54 -13.90
N ASP A 99 13.48 5.20 -14.70
CA ASP A 99 14.48 4.16 -14.36
C ASP A 99 15.85 4.74 -14.01
N ASN A 100 15.89 5.97 -13.52
CA ASN A 100 17.09 6.55 -12.93
C ASN A 100 17.42 5.86 -11.59
N LYS A 101 18.62 6.11 -11.05
CA LYS A 101 19.08 5.48 -9.80
C LYS A 101 18.23 5.80 -8.57
N VAL A 102 17.48 6.90 -8.61
CA VAL A 102 16.62 7.33 -7.49
C VAL A 102 15.27 6.63 -7.58
N ASN A 103 14.61 6.70 -8.74
CA ASN A 103 13.27 6.17 -8.94
C ASN A 103 13.23 4.66 -9.07
N ASN A 104 14.22 4.08 -9.79
CA ASN A 104 14.37 2.64 -9.99
C ASN A 104 13.03 1.92 -10.27
N PHE A 105 12.28 2.48 -11.24
CA PHE A 105 10.89 2.13 -11.49
C PHE A 105 10.73 0.65 -11.83
N THR A 106 11.62 0.11 -12.64
CA THR A 106 11.57 -1.31 -13.04
C THR A 106 11.61 -2.26 -11.84
N THR A 107 12.33 -1.88 -10.78
CA THR A 107 12.44 -2.70 -9.56
C THR A 107 11.33 -2.40 -8.55
N ASN A 108 11.02 -1.11 -8.33
CA ASN A 108 10.12 -0.69 -7.26
C ASN A 108 8.64 -0.84 -7.63
N PHE A 109 8.30 -0.67 -8.91
CA PHE A 109 6.90 -0.72 -9.34
C PHE A 109 6.24 -2.09 -9.17
N PRO A 110 6.88 -3.24 -9.46
CA PRO A 110 6.32 -4.55 -9.14
C PRO A 110 6.05 -4.76 -7.64
N ILE A 111 6.95 -4.29 -6.78
CA ILE A 111 6.78 -4.35 -5.32
C ILE A 111 5.60 -3.47 -4.89
N PHE A 112 5.48 -2.28 -5.48
CA PHE A 112 4.35 -1.40 -5.24
C PHE A 112 3.01 -2.04 -5.67
N ILE A 113 2.95 -2.70 -6.84
CA ILE A 113 1.76 -3.43 -7.29
C ILE A 113 1.38 -4.53 -6.29
N GLU A 114 2.36 -5.30 -5.81
CA GLU A 114 2.13 -6.35 -4.82
C GLU A 114 1.51 -5.78 -3.53
N GLN A 115 2.08 -4.69 -3.02
CA GLN A 115 1.58 -4.02 -1.82
C GLN A 115 0.20 -3.37 -2.04
N ALA A 116 -0.02 -2.76 -3.21
CA ALA A 116 -1.31 -2.20 -3.56
C ALA A 116 -2.41 -3.27 -3.69
N LEU A 117 -2.07 -4.47 -4.17
CA LEU A 117 -2.98 -5.61 -4.19
C LEU A 117 -3.28 -6.12 -2.77
N ALA A 118 -2.28 -6.14 -1.90
CA ALA A 118 -2.44 -6.58 -0.51
C ALA A 118 -3.33 -5.65 0.31
N LEU A 119 -3.22 -4.34 0.10
CA LEU A 119 -3.93 -3.30 0.86
C LEU A 119 -5.15 -2.73 0.14
N GLY A 120 -5.41 -3.18 -1.10
CA GLY A 120 -6.52 -2.71 -1.92
C GLY A 120 -6.36 -1.31 -2.49
N ASN A 121 -5.28 -0.61 -2.18
CA ASN A 121 -5.00 0.75 -2.64
C ASN A 121 -3.51 1.09 -2.61
N GLY A 122 -3.11 2.10 -3.38
CA GLY A 122 -1.76 2.64 -3.41
C GLY A 122 -1.71 3.93 -4.23
N ALA A 123 -0.70 4.77 -4.01
CA ALA A 123 -0.49 6.01 -4.75
C ALA A 123 0.96 6.16 -5.20
N LEU A 124 1.15 6.69 -6.40
CA LEU A 124 2.42 7.17 -6.90
C LEU A 124 2.43 8.68 -6.79
N ILE A 125 3.43 9.22 -6.09
CA ILE A 125 3.56 10.66 -5.89
C ILE A 125 4.78 11.13 -6.67
N GLU A 126 4.55 12.01 -7.64
CA GLU A 126 5.61 12.64 -8.40
C GLU A 126 5.90 14.03 -7.83
N TYR A 127 7.17 14.32 -7.57
CA TYR A 127 7.62 15.64 -7.14
C TYR A 127 9.03 15.94 -7.64
N LYS A 128 9.47 17.19 -7.48
CA LYS A 128 10.84 17.60 -7.80
C LYS A 128 11.67 17.69 -6.53
N ASP A 129 12.76 16.92 -6.48
CA ASP A 129 13.77 17.02 -5.45
C ASP A 129 15.12 17.38 -6.11
N ASN A 130 15.74 18.47 -5.63
CA ASN A 130 17.05 18.97 -6.14
C ASN A 130 17.09 19.11 -7.69
N GLY A 131 15.95 19.46 -8.29
CA GLY A 131 15.80 19.63 -9.74
C GLY A 131 15.59 18.33 -10.52
N GLN A 132 15.55 17.18 -9.86
CA GLN A 132 15.22 15.88 -10.46
C GLN A 132 13.78 15.50 -10.15
N THR A 133 13.12 14.82 -11.09
CA THR A 133 11.81 14.21 -10.86
C THR A 133 11.99 12.93 -10.05
N THR A 134 11.36 12.90 -8.88
CA THR A 134 11.37 11.77 -7.95
C THR A 134 9.97 11.18 -7.85
N ILE A 135 9.87 9.87 -7.69
CA ILE A 135 8.62 9.13 -7.54
C ILE A 135 8.64 8.38 -6.23
N ASP A 136 7.68 8.67 -5.36
CA ASP A 136 7.44 7.91 -4.15
C ASP A 136 6.32 6.88 -4.38
N TYR A 137 6.56 5.67 -3.89
CA TYR A 137 5.65 4.53 -3.94
C TYR A 137 4.96 4.40 -2.58
N VAL A 138 3.75 4.94 -2.47
CA VAL A 138 3.05 5.06 -1.19
C VAL A 138 1.96 4.01 -1.08
N THR A 139 2.02 3.18 -0.05
CA THR A 139 1.02 2.14 0.23
C THR A 139 -0.28 2.74 0.76
N GLY A 140 -1.39 2.03 0.60
CA GLY A 140 -2.73 2.51 0.92
C GLY A 140 -2.93 2.97 2.38
N ASP A 141 -2.16 2.43 3.30
CA ASP A 141 -2.18 2.77 4.72
C ASP A 141 -1.42 4.05 5.09
N LEU A 142 -0.61 4.59 4.16
CA LEU A 142 0.23 5.76 4.40
C LEU A 142 -0.29 7.05 3.77
N PHE A 143 -1.44 7.04 3.11
CA PHE A 143 -2.04 8.26 2.57
C PHE A 143 -3.55 8.32 2.82
N ILE A 144 -4.08 9.51 2.93
CA ILE A 144 -5.51 9.78 3.08
C ILE A 144 -5.96 10.61 1.89
N PRO A 145 -6.87 10.10 1.04
CA PRO A 145 -7.43 10.90 -0.04
C PRO A 145 -8.29 12.02 0.54
N TYR A 146 -7.95 13.23 0.19
CA TYR A 146 -8.57 14.44 0.72
C TYR A 146 -9.68 14.97 -0.19
N LYS A 147 -9.43 14.95 -1.51
CA LYS A 147 -10.41 15.29 -2.53
C LYS A 147 -10.41 14.27 -3.64
N TYR A 148 -11.56 13.76 -3.99
CA TYR A 148 -11.72 12.79 -5.06
C TYR A 148 -13.03 13.00 -5.83
N THR A 149 -13.03 12.63 -7.09
CA THR A 149 -14.25 12.32 -7.87
C THR A 149 -14.29 10.82 -8.08
N ASN A 150 -15.40 10.31 -8.64
CA ASN A 150 -15.58 8.89 -8.96
C ASN A 150 -14.44 8.26 -9.79
N SER A 151 -13.52 9.06 -10.33
CA SER A 151 -12.46 8.61 -11.24
C SER A 151 -11.06 9.06 -10.86
N TYR A 152 -10.88 10.10 -10.02
CA TYR A 152 -9.56 10.69 -9.74
C TYR A 152 -9.46 11.18 -8.30
N ILE A 153 -8.28 11.00 -7.71
CA ILE A 153 -7.86 11.65 -6.47
C ILE A 153 -7.17 12.96 -6.85
N TYR A 154 -7.66 14.10 -6.36
CA TYR A 154 -7.08 15.42 -6.64
C TYR A 154 -6.05 15.85 -5.62
N ASP A 155 -6.29 15.52 -4.36
CA ASP A 155 -5.41 15.85 -3.25
C ASP A 155 -5.32 14.65 -2.29
N LEU A 156 -4.12 14.40 -1.78
CA LEU A 156 -3.85 13.38 -0.78
C LEU A 156 -2.93 13.93 0.32
N ILE A 157 -3.07 13.38 1.51
CA ILE A 157 -2.20 13.67 2.64
C ILE A 157 -1.39 12.41 2.93
N THR A 158 -0.07 12.52 2.89
CA THR A 158 0.82 11.43 3.29
C THR A 158 1.12 11.50 4.78
N VAL A 159 1.14 10.35 5.41
CA VAL A 159 1.59 10.19 6.79
C VAL A 159 3.06 9.77 6.72
N SER A 160 3.97 10.71 7.00
CA SER A 160 5.38 10.38 7.17
C SER A 160 5.58 9.70 8.52
N SER A 161 6.19 8.54 8.51
CA SER A 161 6.65 7.84 9.71
C SER A 161 7.81 8.55 10.37
#